data_3729d6b8ab08656ec7d22e79de7574bb
#
_entry.id   3729d6b8ab08656ec7d22e79de7574bb
#
_cell.length_a   1.000
_cell.length_b   1.000
_cell.length_c   1.000
_cell.angle_alpha   90.00
_cell.angle_beta   90.00
_cell.angle_gamma   90.00
#
_symmetry.space_group_name_H-M   'P 1'
#
loop_
_entity.id
_entity.type
_entity.pdbx_description
1 polymer ?
#
loop_
_entity_poly.entity_id
_entity_poly.type
_entity_poly.pdbx_seq_one_letter_code
_entity_poly.pdbx_strand_id
1 'polypeptide(L)'
;MVNIDEILRYFPNKIYQIFFNLFQENNKIIDELQEIRMRTDRPIILRLREKDFILQYNIPQSEILQIVERLCENSIYAYKNQICEGFITVKGGHRVGLTGSCVIENGKIVNVKYISSLNFRIAREVLNCSTRVLREIIDIENKSIYNTILVAPPGRGKTTILRDVIRRLSNGIDEINFKGKTCGVVDERGEIAAMYKGVPQNDIGIRTDVVENISKSKGMRMLIRSMAPEVIACDEIGSKEDVIAIRRSCNIRS
;
A
#
# COMPACT_ATOMS: atom_id res chain seq x y z
N MET A 1 -10.68 -2.87 -11.71
CA MET A 1 -11.05 -1.46 -12.02
C MET A 1 -10.93 -0.64 -10.75
N VAL A 2 -10.40 0.58 -10.81
CA VAL A 2 -10.35 1.47 -9.63
C VAL A 2 -11.76 1.93 -9.31
N ASN A 3 -12.19 1.75 -8.05
CA ASN A 3 -13.43 2.33 -7.59
C ASN A 3 -13.19 3.80 -7.23
N ILE A 4 -13.46 4.70 -8.17
CA ILE A 4 -13.20 6.13 -8.02
C ILE A 4 -14.04 6.77 -6.90
N ASP A 5 -15.20 6.23 -6.58
CA ASP A 5 -16.07 6.75 -5.51
C ASP A 5 -15.41 6.63 -4.13
N GLU A 6 -14.52 5.65 -3.93
CA GLU A 6 -13.74 5.53 -2.69
C GLU A 6 -12.78 6.70 -2.50
N ILE A 7 -12.38 7.35 -3.58
CA ILE A 7 -11.51 8.53 -3.57
C ILE A 7 -12.35 9.81 -3.49
N LEU A 8 -13.41 9.90 -4.30
CA LEU A 8 -14.23 11.10 -4.41
C LEU A 8 -14.92 11.49 -3.09
N ARG A 9 -15.19 10.53 -2.22
CA ARG A 9 -15.79 10.76 -0.89
C ARG A 9 -15.01 11.71 0.01
N TYR A 10 -13.71 11.87 -0.22
CA TYR A 10 -12.86 12.75 0.58
C TYR A 10 -12.91 14.21 0.13
N PHE A 11 -13.44 14.50 -1.06
CA PHE A 11 -13.46 15.84 -1.59
C PHE A 11 -14.70 16.65 -1.14
N PRO A 12 -14.55 17.96 -0.88
CA PRO A 12 -15.67 18.88 -0.73
C PRO A 12 -16.58 18.87 -1.95
N ASN A 13 -17.85 19.20 -1.75
CA ASN A 13 -18.88 19.10 -2.80
C ASN A 13 -18.50 19.76 -4.13
N LYS A 14 -17.84 20.91 -4.08
CA LYS A 14 -17.42 21.64 -5.28
C LYS A 14 -16.40 20.84 -6.10
N ILE A 15 -15.35 20.31 -5.44
CA ILE A 15 -14.32 19.50 -6.10
C ILE A 15 -14.93 18.17 -6.56
N TYR A 16 -15.79 17.57 -5.73
CA TYR A 16 -16.53 16.34 -6.07
C TYR A 16 -17.27 16.52 -7.40
N GLN A 17 -18.04 17.62 -7.59
CA GLN A 17 -18.78 17.87 -8.82
C GLN A 17 -17.86 18.07 -10.03
N ILE A 18 -16.73 18.75 -9.86
CA ILE A 18 -15.74 18.92 -10.93
C ILE A 18 -15.22 17.56 -11.40
N PHE A 19 -14.82 16.69 -10.47
CA PHE A 19 -14.34 15.36 -10.81
C PHE A 19 -15.44 14.46 -11.38
N PHE A 20 -16.63 14.48 -10.78
CA PHE A 20 -17.76 13.70 -11.25
C PHE A 20 -18.08 14.00 -12.71
N ASN A 21 -18.24 15.27 -13.07
CA ASN A 21 -18.51 15.68 -14.45
C ASN A 21 -17.37 15.25 -15.40
N LEU A 22 -16.12 15.51 -15.01
CA LEU A 22 -14.94 15.14 -15.81
C LEU A 22 -14.87 13.62 -16.08
N PHE A 23 -15.14 12.80 -15.09
CA PHE A 23 -15.07 11.35 -15.21
C PHE A 23 -16.27 10.77 -15.97
N GLN A 24 -17.44 11.41 -15.90
CA GLN A 24 -18.60 11.05 -16.72
C GLN A 24 -18.35 11.36 -18.21
N GLU A 25 -17.73 12.50 -18.51
CA GLU A 25 -17.42 12.90 -19.88
C GLU A 25 -16.29 12.03 -20.48
N ASN A 26 -15.38 11.52 -19.66
CA ASN A 26 -14.23 10.76 -20.13
C ASN A 26 -13.78 9.66 -19.17
N ASN A 27 -14.41 8.50 -19.24
CA ASN A 27 -14.08 7.33 -18.41
C ASN A 27 -12.63 6.84 -18.57
N LYS A 28 -11.96 7.11 -19.71
CA LYS A 28 -10.56 6.72 -19.91
C LYS A 28 -9.61 7.40 -18.94
N ILE A 29 -9.97 8.59 -18.46
CA ILE A 29 -9.17 9.29 -17.45
C ILE A 29 -9.04 8.43 -16.18
N ILE A 30 -10.09 7.75 -15.74
CA ILE A 30 -10.05 6.89 -14.54
C ILE A 30 -9.07 5.73 -14.75
N ASP A 31 -9.05 5.12 -15.93
CA ASP A 31 -8.18 3.98 -16.24
C ASP A 31 -6.70 4.37 -16.34
N GLU A 32 -6.41 5.61 -16.68
CA GLU A 32 -5.05 6.13 -16.81
C GLU A 32 -4.57 6.89 -15.56
N LEU A 33 -5.47 7.29 -14.65
CA LEU A 33 -5.18 8.12 -13.49
C LEU A 33 -4.19 7.44 -12.55
N GLN A 34 -3.07 8.09 -12.31
CA GLN A 34 -2.02 7.65 -11.37
C GLN A 34 -2.03 8.46 -10.09
N GLU A 35 -2.16 9.78 -10.21
CA GLU A 35 -2.12 10.69 -9.06
C GLU A 35 -3.09 11.87 -9.23
N ILE A 36 -3.62 12.36 -8.10
CA ILE A 36 -4.32 13.64 -8.02
C ILE A 36 -3.48 14.54 -7.12
N ARG A 37 -2.89 15.57 -7.71
CA ARG A 37 -2.01 16.50 -7.00
C ARG A 37 -2.69 17.84 -6.75
N MET A 38 -2.71 18.24 -5.50
CA MET A 38 -3.29 19.49 -5.03
C MET A 38 -2.25 20.28 -4.26
N ARG A 39 -2.19 21.58 -4.51
CA ARG A 39 -1.33 22.54 -3.79
C ARG A 39 -2.11 23.81 -3.56
N THR A 40 -2.00 24.39 -2.39
CA THR A 40 -2.70 25.63 -2.02
C THR A 40 -2.53 26.70 -3.08
N ASP A 41 -3.65 27.29 -3.49
CA ASP A 41 -3.76 28.37 -4.48
C ASP A 41 -3.17 28.03 -5.86
N ARG A 42 -3.13 26.73 -6.20
CA ARG A 42 -2.67 26.23 -7.51
C ARG A 42 -3.73 25.34 -8.15
N PRO A 43 -3.68 25.19 -9.49
CA PRO A 43 -4.54 24.27 -10.20
C PRO A 43 -4.35 22.82 -9.70
N ILE A 44 -5.45 22.07 -9.67
CA ILE A 44 -5.40 20.63 -9.42
C ILE A 44 -4.85 19.94 -10.67
N ILE A 45 -3.91 19.00 -10.48
CA ILE A 45 -3.27 18.26 -11.57
C ILE A 45 -3.64 16.78 -11.42
N LEU A 46 -4.24 16.21 -12.46
CA LEU A 46 -4.43 14.78 -12.61
C LEU A 46 -3.27 14.23 -13.44
N ARG A 47 -2.44 13.40 -12.81
CA ARG A 47 -1.35 12.72 -13.50
C ARG A 47 -1.88 11.43 -14.11
N LEU A 48 -1.85 11.35 -15.42
CA LEU A 48 -2.19 10.16 -16.21
C LEU A 48 -0.89 9.43 -16.60
N ARG A 49 -1.00 8.28 -17.24
CA ARG A 49 0.16 7.46 -17.63
C ARG A 49 1.15 8.22 -18.51
N GLU A 50 0.67 8.98 -19.49
CA GLU A 50 1.50 9.64 -20.50
C GLU A 50 1.45 11.16 -20.44
N LYS A 51 0.49 11.75 -19.75
CA LYS A 51 0.28 13.20 -19.71
C LYS A 51 -0.34 13.67 -18.42
N ASP A 52 -0.17 14.93 -18.12
CA ASP A 52 -0.88 15.61 -17.03
C ASP A 52 -2.13 16.31 -17.58
N PHE A 53 -3.23 16.26 -16.83
CA PHE A 53 -4.44 17.01 -17.08
C PHE A 53 -4.60 18.06 -15.98
N ILE A 54 -4.56 19.34 -16.36
CA ILE A 54 -4.62 20.47 -15.44
C ILE A 54 -6.03 21.03 -15.41
N LEU A 55 -6.66 20.97 -14.23
CA LEU A 55 -7.99 21.53 -14.03
C LEU A 55 -7.92 23.06 -13.87
N GLN A 56 -8.87 23.78 -14.46
CA GLN A 56 -9.02 25.25 -14.31
C GLN A 56 -9.65 25.60 -12.96
N TYR A 57 -9.05 25.07 -11.88
CA TYR A 57 -9.53 25.28 -10.52
C TYR A 57 -8.37 25.35 -9.54
N ASN A 58 -8.13 26.53 -8.99
CA ASN A 58 -7.15 26.73 -7.92
C ASN A 58 -7.78 26.36 -6.58
N ILE A 59 -7.21 25.35 -5.92
CA ILE A 59 -7.74 24.86 -4.65
C ILE A 59 -7.30 25.77 -3.50
N PRO A 60 -8.22 26.36 -2.71
CA PRO A 60 -7.86 27.17 -1.56
C PRO A 60 -7.40 26.28 -0.40
N GLN A 61 -6.61 26.84 0.52
CA GLN A 61 -6.13 26.12 1.69
C GLN A 61 -7.25 25.54 2.57
N SER A 62 -8.37 26.25 2.68
CA SER A 62 -9.54 25.77 3.45
C SER A 62 -10.09 24.43 2.93
N GLU A 63 -10.11 24.22 1.61
CA GLU A 63 -10.55 22.95 1.03
C GLU A 63 -9.50 21.84 1.22
N ILE A 64 -8.20 22.16 1.16
CA ILE A 64 -7.14 21.20 1.53
C ILE A 64 -7.34 20.72 2.97
N LEU A 65 -7.62 21.61 3.91
CA LEU A 65 -7.87 21.26 5.31
C LEU A 65 -9.14 20.41 5.47
N GLN A 66 -10.23 20.74 4.79
CA GLN A 66 -11.45 19.90 4.77
C GLN A 66 -11.18 18.48 4.25
N ILE A 67 -10.32 18.34 3.23
CA ILE A 67 -9.93 17.02 2.73
C ILE A 67 -9.15 16.26 3.81
N VAL A 68 -8.20 16.91 4.49
CA VAL A 68 -7.43 16.30 5.59
C VAL A 68 -8.35 15.85 6.73
N GLU A 69 -9.31 16.67 7.14
CA GLU A 69 -10.30 16.33 8.16
C GLU A 69 -11.09 15.06 7.77
N ARG A 70 -11.55 14.98 6.51
CA ARG A 70 -12.25 13.79 6.00
C ARG A 70 -11.34 12.57 5.89
N LEU A 71 -10.08 12.72 5.49
CA LEU A 71 -9.08 11.65 5.47
C LEU A 71 -8.84 11.08 6.86
N CYS A 72 -8.80 11.94 7.88
CA CYS A 72 -8.64 11.58 9.28
C CYS A 72 -9.95 11.23 9.98
N GLU A 73 -11.08 11.16 9.26
CA GLU A 73 -12.40 10.88 9.81
C GLU A 73 -12.74 11.75 11.03
N ASN A 74 -12.39 13.02 10.95
CA ASN A 74 -12.52 14.04 12.00
C ASN A 74 -11.70 13.77 13.28
N SER A 75 -10.75 12.81 13.23
CA SER A 75 -9.86 12.48 14.36
C SER A 75 -8.39 12.51 13.95
N ILE A 76 -7.80 13.71 13.87
CA ILE A 76 -6.39 13.91 13.51
C ILE A 76 -5.45 13.14 14.46
N TYR A 77 -5.83 12.96 15.71
CA TYR A 77 -5.03 12.22 16.70
C TYR A 77 -4.86 10.75 16.33
N ALA A 78 -5.88 10.12 15.79
CA ALA A 78 -5.83 8.71 15.36
C ALA A 78 -4.84 8.49 14.20
N TYR A 79 -4.63 9.52 13.39
CA TYR A 79 -3.75 9.47 12.22
C TYR A 79 -2.40 10.16 12.43
N LYS A 80 -2.09 10.60 13.66
CA LYS A 80 -0.88 11.36 13.96
C LYS A 80 0.40 10.70 13.46
N ASN A 81 0.56 9.40 13.67
CA ASN A 81 1.75 8.68 13.22
C ASN A 81 1.88 8.71 11.69
N GLN A 82 0.81 8.41 10.96
CA GLN A 82 0.79 8.45 9.50
C GLN A 82 1.07 9.86 8.97
N ILE A 83 0.50 10.89 9.60
CA ILE A 83 0.77 12.30 9.25
C ILE A 83 2.25 12.62 9.44
N CYS A 84 2.88 12.16 10.52
CA CYS A 84 4.31 12.35 10.77
C CYS A 84 5.18 11.58 9.77
N GLU A 85 4.70 10.47 9.24
CA GLU A 85 5.33 9.71 8.15
C GLU A 85 5.12 10.34 6.77
N GLY A 86 4.25 11.35 6.67
CA GLY A 86 3.99 12.11 5.45
C GLY A 86 2.93 11.51 4.53
N PHE A 87 2.20 10.49 4.93
CA PHE A 87 1.09 9.91 4.15
C PHE A 87 0.03 9.23 5.01
N ILE A 88 -1.18 9.14 4.47
CA ILE A 88 -2.31 8.40 5.05
C ILE A 88 -2.75 7.35 4.05
N THR A 89 -2.91 6.10 4.50
CA THR A 89 -3.55 5.05 3.70
C THR A 89 -5.05 5.12 3.87
N VAL A 90 -5.78 5.10 2.77
CA VAL A 90 -7.24 5.20 2.75
C VAL A 90 -7.86 3.95 2.13
N LYS A 91 -9.19 3.84 2.24
CA LYS A 91 -9.95 2.73 1.67
C LYS A 91 -9.61 2.56 0.18
N GLY A 92 -9.53 1.30 -0.29
CA GLY A 92 -9.04 0.95 -1.61
C GLY A 92 -7.52 0.89 -1.74
N GLY A 93 -6.77 1.02 -0.63
CA GLY A 93 -5.30 0.93 -0.60
C GLY A 93 -4.59 2.14 -1.21
N HIS A 94 -5.33 3.20 -1.50
CA HIS A 94 -4.74 4.43 -2.01
C HIS A 94 -3.94 5.12 -0.92
N ARG A 95 -2.84 5.78 -1.30
CA ARG A 95 -2.02 6.58 -0.39
C ARG A 95 -2.18 8.05 -0.68
N VAL A 96 -2.42 8.82 0.36
CA VAL A 96 -2.50 10.27 0.28
C VAL A 96 -1.28 10.87 0.97
N GLY A 97 -0.29 11.27 0.16
CA GLY A 97 0.87 12.03 0.64
C GLY A 97 0.43 13.43 1.06
N LEU A 98 1.04 13.95 2.12
CA LEU A 98 0.77 15.30 2.61
C LEU A 98 2.08 16.03 2.93
N THR A 99 2.10 17.33 2.69
CA THR A 99 3.23 18.20 3.03
C THR A 99 2.75 19.46 3.71
N GLY A 100 3.59 19.97 4.59
CA GLY A 100 3.33 21.18 5.38
C GLY A 100 4.56 21.56 6.21
N SER A 101 4.36 22.35 7.25
CA SER A 101 5.42 22.75 8.18
C SER A 101 5.61 21.68 9.26
N CYS A 102 6.74 20.99 9.22
CA CYS A 102 7.06 19.96 10.22
C CYS A 102 7.47 20.58 11.58
N VAL A 103 6.97 20.00 12.65
CA VAL A 103 7.44 20.26 14.02
C VAL A 103 8.36 19.12 14.41
N ILE A 104 9.60 19.45 14.79
CA ILE A 104 10.65 18.47 15.11
C ILE A 104 10.99 18.57 16.59
N GLU A 105 10.98 17.44 17.30
CA GLU A 105 11.45 17.29 18.67
C GLU A 105 12.42 16.10 18.76
N ASN A 106 13.58 16.30 19.35
CA ASN A 106 14.62 15.26 19.47
C ASN A 106 14.97 14.58 18.16
N GLY A 107 15.02 15.34 17.04
CA GLY A 107 15.33 14.82 15.70
C GLY A 107 14.21 14.01 15.04
N LYS A 108 13.02 13.97 15.62
CA LYS A 108 11.85 13.28 15.07
C LYS A 108 10.73 14.25 14.75
N ILE A 109 10.02 14.00 13.64
CA ILE A 109 8.81 14.75 13.31
C ILE A 109 7.71 14.31 14.29
N VAL A 110 7.19 15.26 15.06
CA VAL A 110 6.13 15.02 16.05
C VAL A 110 4.78 15.58 15.63
N ASN A 111 4.77 16.46 14.64
CA ASN A 111 3.55 17.02 14.05
C ASN A 111 3.85 17.67 12.69
N VAL A 112 2.81 17.84 11.87
CA VAL A 112 2.85 18.62 10.62
C VAL A 112 1.75 19.68 10.71
N LYS A 113 2.14 20.94 10.62
CA LYS A 113 1.25 22.11 10.65
C LYS A 113 1.13 22.71 9.25
N TYR A 114 0.11 23.52 9.03
CA TYR A 114 -0.08 24.26 7.77
C TYR A 114 0.06 23.36 6.55
N ILE A 115 -0.71 22.26 6.51
CA ILE A 115 -0.69 21.35 5.37
C ILE A 115 -1.03 22.15 4.11
N SER A 116 -0.11 22.14 3.15
CA SER A 116 -0.16 22.96 1.94
C SER A 116 -0.34 22.15 0.67
N SER A 117 -0.08 20.85 0.70
CA SER A 117 -0.22 20.00 -0.48
C SER A 117 -0.70 18.60 -0.12
N LEU A 118 -1.46 18.02 -1.03
CA LEU A 118 -1.91 16.63 -0.98
C LEU A 118 -1.62 15.94 -2.30
N ASN A 119 -1.25 14.67 -2.25
CA ASN A 119 -1.05 13.83 -3.43
C ASN A 119 -1.75 12.49 -3.25
N PHE A 120 -2.92 12.31 -3.85
CA PHE A 120 -3.59 11.00 -3.91
C PHE A 120 -2.88 10.13 -4.93
N ARG A 121 -2.23 9.08 -4.48
CA ARG A 121 -1.60 8.05 -5.31
C ARG A 121 -2.57 6.88 -5.45
N ILE A 122 -2.99 6.64 -6.68
CA ILE A 122 -4.04 5.66 -6.97
C ILE A 122 -3.43 4.26 -6.97
N ALA A 123 -3.84 3.43 -6.04
CA ALA A 123 -3.43 2.04 -5.98
C ALA A 123 -4.09 1.25 -7.13
N ARG A 124 -3.32 0.35 -7.73
CA ARG A 124 -3.80 -0.59 -8.74
C ARG A 124 -3.23 -1.96 -8.45
N GLU A 125 -4.06 -2.96 -8.53
CA GLU A 125 -3.64 -4.34 -8.45
C GLU A 125 -3.31 -4.90 -9.83
N VAL A 126 -2.26 -5.71 -9.88
CA VAL A 126 -1.88 -6.49 -11.05
C VAL A 126 -1.90 -7.95 -10.65
N LEU A 127 -2.97 -8.63 -10.99
CA LEU A 127 -3.16 -10.04 -10.69
C LEU A 127 -2.42 -10.94 -11.70
N ASN A 128 -2.01 -12.13 -11.24
CA ASN A 128 -1.36 -13.17 -12.04
C ASN A 128 -0.02 -12.78 -12.69
N CYS A 129 0.61 -11.71 -12.18
CA CYS A 129 1.93 -11.28 -12.65
C CYS A 129 3.07 -12.17 -12.14
N SER A 130 2.82 -12.99 -11.11
CA SER A 130 3.82 -13.86 -10.47
C SER A 130 3.99 -15.22 -11.12
N THR A 131 3.25 -15.56 -12.18
CA THR A 131 3.20 -16.92 -12.77
C THR A 131 4.58 -17.50 -13.09
N ARG A 132 5.51 -16.68 -13.62
CA ARG A 132 6.88 -17.14 -13.90
C ARG A 132 7.66 -17.41 -12.63
N VAL A 133 7.55 -16.53 -11.65
CA VAL A 133 8.25 -16.65 -10.37
C VAL A 133 7.76 -17.89 -9.61
N LEU A 134 6.46 -18.15 -9.59
CA LEU A 134 5.89 -19.31 -8.91
C LEU A 134 6.42 -20.64 -9.45
N ARG A 135 6.70 -20.76 -10.74
CA ARG A 135 7.29 -21.95 -11.34
C ARG A 135 8.71 -22.25 -10.81
N GLU A 136 9.43 -21.21 -10.44
CA GLU A 136 10.82 -21.33 -9.94
C GLU A 136 10.88 -21.57 -8.42
N ILE A 137 9.85 -21.12 -7.69
CA ILE A 137 9.87 -21.16 -6.23
C ILE A 137 9.09 -22.33 -5.63
N ILE A 138 8.22 -22.98 -6.39
CA ILE A 138 7.44 -24.13 -5.93
C ILE A 138 8.14 -25.42 -6.31
N ASP A 139 8.43 -26.22 -5.30
CA ASP A 139 8.81 -27.61 -5.45
C ASP A 139 7.54 -28.46 -5.57
N ILE A 140 7.23 -28.83 -6.81
CA ILE A 140 5.99 -29.58 -7.12
C ILE A 140 6.03 -30.99 -6.54
N GLU A 141 7.20 -31.64 -6.54
CA GLU A 141 7.36 -33.01 -6.05
C GLU A 141 7.14 -33.10 -4.55
N ASN A 142 7.76 -32.20 -3.80
CA ASN A 142 7.67 -32.17 -2.33
C ASN A 142 6.52 -31.28 -1.83
N LYS A 143 5.75 -30.65 -2.71
CA LYS A 143 4.67 -29.69 -2.37
C LYS A 143 5.12 -28.60 -1.41
N SER A 144 6.35 -28.15 -1.58
CA SER A 144 7.04 -27.19 -0.71
C SER A 144 7.40 -25.92 -1.47
N ILE A 145 7.95 -24.94 -0.77
CA ILE A 145 8.33 -23.63 -1.32
C ILE A 145 9.78 -23.38 -0.96
N TYR A 146 10.60 -23.04 -1.95
CA TYR A 146 11.98 -22.64 -1.73
C TYR A 146 12.08 -21.27 -1.05
N ASN A 147 13.03 -21.14 -0.11
CA ASN A 147 13.38 -19.83 0.42
C ASN A 147 13.89 -18.94 -0.70
N THR A 148 13.21 -17.82 -0.92
CA THR A 148 13.37 -17.03 -2.15
C THR A 148 13.65 -15.56 -1.82
N ILE A 149 14.55 -14.95 -2.59
CA ILE A 149 14.80 -13.51 -2.58
C ILE A 149 14.51 -12.95 -3.97
N LEU A 150 13.63 -11.93 -4.04
CA LEU A 150 13.33 -11.20 -5.27
C LEU A 150 14.28 -9.99 -5.39
N VAL A 151 15.13 -10.00 -6.41
CA VAL A 151 16.08 -8.91 -6.65
C VAL A 151 15.76 -8.22 -7.97
N ALA A 152 15.55 -6.91 -7.92
CA ALA A 152 15.39 -6.07 -9.10
C ALA A 152 15.63 -4.59 -8.76
N PRO A 153 15.94 -3.74 -9.74
CA PRO A 153 16.04 -2.29 -9.53
C PRO A 153 14.75 -1.69 -8.94
N PRO A 154 14.83 -0.51 -8.33
CA PRO A 154 13.63 0.22 -7.84
C PRO A 154 12.60 0.43 -8.96
N GLY A 155 11.30 0.42 -8.61
CA GLY A 155 10.21 0.68 -9.56
C GLY A 155 9.92 -0.45 -10.57
N ARG A 156 10.59 -1.61 -10.47
CA ARG A 156 10.40 -2.75 -11.39
C ARG A 156 9.35 -3.77 -10.94
N GLY A 157 8.47 -3.40 -10.03
CA GLY A 157 7.31 -4.19 -9.64
C GLY A 157 7.59 -5.31 -8.63
N LYS A 158 8.71 -5.29 -7.88
CA LYS A 158 9.02 -6.31 -6.84
C LYS A 158 7.87 -6.54 -5.87
N THR A 159 7.37 -5.46 -5.25
CA THR A 159 6.26 -5.53 -4.28
C THR A 159 4.97 -6.05 -4.94
N THR A 160 4.72 -5.69 -6.19
CA THR A 160 3.57 -6.18 -6.97
C THR A 160 3.65 -7.69 -7.20
N ILE A 161 4.83 -8.18 -7.61
CA ILE A 161 5.08 -9.62 -7.81
C ILE A 161 4.99 -10.36 -6.47
N LEU A 162 5.61 -9.83 -5.41
CA LEU A 162 5.57 -10.42 -4.08
C LEU A 162 4.15 -10.57 -3.56
N ARG A 163 3.31 -9.54 -3.71
CA ARG A 163 1.90 -9.56 -3.34
C ARG A 163 1.14 -10.67 -4.07
N ASP A 164 1.31 -10.77 -5.38
CA ASP A 164 0.64 -11.80 -6.17
C ASP A 164 1.16 -13.21 -5.87
N VAL A 165 2.45 -13.37 -5.54
CA VAL A 165 3.02 -14.63 -5.02
C VAL A 165 2.31 -15.02 -3.73
N ILE A 166 2.23 -14.11 -2.75
CA ILE A 166 1.57 -14.35 -1.46
C ILE A 166 0.11 -14.76 -1.68
N ARG A 167 -0.63 -14.02 -2.49
CA ARG A 167 -2.02 -14.28 -2.82
C ARG A 167 -2.21 -15.70 -3.36
N ARG A 168 -1.41 -16.07 -4.35
CA ARG A 168 -1.52 -17.38 -5.00
C ARG A 168 -1.07 -18.53 -4.12
N LEU A 169 -0.03 -18.35 -3.30
CA LEU A 169 0.37 -19.34 -2.30
C LEU A 169 -0.69 -19.51 -1.22
N SER A 170 -1.31 -18.43 -0.80
CA SER A 170 -2.38 -18.43 0.20
C SER A 170 -3.66 -19.11 -0.31
N ASN A 171 -4.07 -18.81 -1.54
CA ASN A 171 -5.27 -19.39 -2.13
C ASN A 171 -5.09 -20.84 -2.57
N GLY A 172 -3.87 -21.23 -2.95
CA GLY A 172 -3.56 -22.45 -3.67
C GLY A 172 -3.52 -22.22 -5.18
N ILE A 173 -3.01 -23.21 -5.90
CA ILE A 173 -2.82 -23.16 -7.36
C ILE A 173 -3.35 -24.47 -7.93
N ASP A 174 -4.60 -24.44 -8.39
CA ASP A 174 -5.33 -25.64 -8.85
C ASP A 174 -4.65 -26.28 -10.05
N GLU A 175 -4.06 -25.49 -10.96
CA GLU A 175 -3.41 -25.96 -12.19
C GLU A 175 -2.25 -26.94 -11.93
N ILE A 176 -1.65 -26.91 -10.73
CA ILE A 176 -0.56 -27.80 -10.32
C ILE A 176 -0.91 -28.60 -9.07
N ASN A 177 -2.17 -28.63 -8.67
CA ASN A 177 -2.65 -29.31 -7.45
C ASN A 177 -1.85 -28.90 -6.19
N PHE A 178 -1.50 -27.60 -6.07
CA PHE A 178 -0.79 -27.05 -4.95
C PHE A 178 -1.79 -26.45 -3.96
N LYS A 179 -1.88 -27.05 -2.75
CA LYS A 179 -2.79 -26.61 -1.71
C LYS A 179 -2.37 -25.25 -1.16
N GLY A 180 -3.36 -24.41 -0.84
CA GLY A 180 -3.13 -23.12 -0.19
C GLY A 180 -2.38 -23.28 1.14
N LYS A 181 -1.45 -22.37 1.38
CA LYS A 181 -0.57 -22.28 2.54
C LYS A 181 -0.99 -21.15 3.47
N THR A 182 -0.81 -21.35 4.79
CA THR A 182 -0.91 -20.24 5.74
C THR A 182 0.28 -19.31 5.58
N CYS A 183 0.00 -18.05 5.24
CA CYS A 183 1.00 -17.03 4.96
C CYS A 183 1.00 -15.98 6.07
N GLY A 184 2.18 -15.59 6.52
CA GLY A 184 2.38 -14.44 7.40
C GLY A 184 3.10 -13.33 6.63
N VAL A 185 2.58 -12.11 6.68
CA VAL A 185 3.17 -10.94 6.03
C VAL A 185 3.61 -9.93 7.07
N VAL A 186 4.89 -9.54 7.01
CA VAL A 186 5.40 -8.39 7.76
C VAL A 186 5.48 -7.21 6.81
N ASP A 187 4.53 -6.31 6.91
CA ASP A 187 4.35 -5.15 6.03
C ASP A 187 4.76 -3.86 6.76
N GLU A 188 6.08 -3.65 6.89
CA GLU A 188 6.62 -2.54 7.67
C GLU A 188 6.18 -1.17 7.14
N ARG A 189 6.01 -1.04 5.81
CA ARG A 189 5.64 0.22 5.15
C ARG A 189 4.20 0.25 4.63
N GLY A 190 3.40 -0.78 4.88
CA GLY A 190 2.04 -0.89 4.36
C GLY A 190 1.98 -0.98 2.82
N GLU A 191 3.01 -1.56 2.17
CA GLU A 191 3.08 -1.62 0.69
C GLU A 191 2.53 -2.92 0.12
N ILE A 192 2.53 -4.00 0.91
CA ILE A 192 2.04 -5.32 0.48
C ILE A 192 0.53 -5.37 0.61
N ALA A 193 0.02 -5.30 1.82
CA ALA A 193 -1.39 -5.46 2.14
C ALA A 193 -2.20 -4.15 2.06
N ALA A 194 -1.53 -3.00 2.23
CA ALA A 194 -2.16 -1.68 2.31
C ALA A 194 -3.33 -1.68 3.31
N MET A 195 -3.04 -2.04 4.55
CA MET A 195 -4.06 -2.19 5.59
C MET A 195 -4.82 -0.89 5.83
N TYR A 196 -6.13 -0.99 5.92
CA TYR A 196 -7.02 0.08 6.34
C TYR A 196 -7.95 -0.44 7.43
N LYS A 197 -7.82 0.10 8.64
CA LYS A 197 -8.63 -0.32 9.80
C LYS A 197 -8.62 -1.84 10.05
N GLY A 198 -7.46 -2.46 9.94
CA GLY A 198 -7.30 -3.89 10.15
C GLY A 198 -7.75 -4.78 8.98
N VAL A 199 -8.15 -4.19 7.85
CA VAL A 199 -8.57 -4.91 6.65
C VAL A 199 -7.58 -4.71 5.52
N PRO A 200 -6.99 -5.77 4.93
CA PRO A 200 -6.19 -5.66 3.72
C PRO A 200 -7.00 -5.04 2.58
N GLN A 201 -6.42 -4.06 1.91
CA GLN A 201 -7.06 -3.42 0.76
C GLN A 201 -6.59 -4.04 -0.56
N ASN A 202 -5.43 -4.69 -0.55
CA ASN A 202 -4.97 -5.52 -1.65
C ASN A 202 -5.37 -6.97 -1.40
N ASP A 203 -5.66 -7.71 -2.47
CA ASP A 203 -5.89 -9.16 -2.38
C ASP A 203 -4.55 -9.87 -2.11
N ILE A 204 -4.41 -10.39 -0.91
CA ILE A 204 -3.24 -11.15 -0.45
C ILE A 204 -3.58 -12.61 -0.18
N GLY A 205 -4.79 -13.04 -0.54
CA GLY A 205 -5.29 -14.41 -0.38
C GLY A 205 -5.94 -14.69 0.97
N ILE A 206 -6.74 -15.74 1.01
CA ILE A 206 -7.68 -16.06 2.10
C ILE A 206 -7.02 -16.65 3.36
N ARG A 207 -5.74 -17.05 3.30
CA ARG A 207 -4.98 -17.67 4.41
C ARG A 207 -3.78 -16.81 4.81
N THR A 208 -3.90 -15.49 4.70
CA THR A 208 -2.80 -14.58 4.95
C THR A 208 -3.07 -13.70 6.17
N ASP A 209 -2.19 -13.76 7.15
CA ASP A 209 -2.18 -12.90 8.33
C ASP A 209 -1.16 -11.78 8.13
N VAL A 210 -1.49 -10.55 8.54
CA VAL A 210 -0.65 -9.38 8.35
C VAL A 210 -0.28 -8.72 9.67
N VAL A 211 0.98 -8.36 9.80
CA VAL A 211 1.48 -7.46 10.85
C VAL A 211 2.09 -6.25 10.19
N GLU A 212 1.60 -5.06 10.52
CA GLU A 212 2.04 -3.80 9.92
C GLU A 212 2.69 -2.84 10.93
N ASN A 213 3.38 -1.81 10.43
CA ASN A 213 3.97 -0.74 11.25
C ASN A 213 4.94 -1.25 12.32
N ILE A 214 5.64 -2.33 12.05
CA ILE A 214 6.59 -2.97 12.96
C ILE A 214 7.85 -3.39 12.20
N SER A 215 9.02 -3.33 12.86
CA SER A 215 10.25 -3.82 12.25
C SER A 215 10.16 -5.32 11.92
N LYS A 216 10.76 -5.72 10.80
CA LYS A 216 10.68 -7.09 10.27
C LYS A 216 11.07 -8.15 11.30
N SER A 217 12.16 -7.93 12.03
CA SER A 217 12.63 -8.86 13.06
C SER A 217 11.64 -9.09 14.20
N LYS A 218 10.88 -8.06 14.58
CA LYS A 218 9.83 -8.18 15.61
C LYS A 218 8.56 -8.81 15.02
N GLY A 219 8.15 -8.37 13.83
CA GLY A 219 6.97 -8.89 13.14
C GLY A 219 7.08 -10.37 12.83
N MET A 220 8.22 -10.85 12.31
CA MET A 220 8.46 -12.28 12.07
C MET A 220 8.32 -13.10 13.34
N ARG A 221 8.94 -12.65 14.45
CA ARG A 221 8.84 -13.35 15.75
C ARG A 221 7.40 -13.40 16.27
N MET A 222 6.65 -12.33 16.07
CA MET A 222 5.24 -12.25 16.43
C MET A 222 4.42 -13.28 15.64
N LEU A 223 4.52 -13.27 14.31
CA LEU A 223 3.81 -14.20 13.44
C LEU A 223 4.13 -15.66 13.76
N ILE A 224 5.41 -16.01 13.93
CA ILE A 224 5.84 -17.38 14.26
C ILE A 224 5.20 -17.86 15.56
N ARG A 225 5.17 -17.02 16.59
CA ARG A 225 4.64 -17.39 17.91
C ARG A 225 3.13 -17.47 17.99
N SER A 226 2.43 -16.61 17.24
CA SER A 226 0.99 -16.45 17.38
C SER A 226 0.17 -17.12 16.27
N MET A 227 0.71 -17.17 15.04
CA MET A 227 -0.07 -17.60 13.86
C MET A 227 0.48 -18.87 13.21
N ALA A 228 1.69 -19.32 13.58
CA ALA A 228 2.35 -20.51 13.04
C ALA A 228 2.31 -20.63 11.50
N PRO A 229 2.68 -19.58 10.74
CA PRO A 229 2.56 -19.57 9.29
C PRO A 229 3.48 -20.59 8.63
N GLU A 230 3.06 -21.18 7.52
CA GLU A 230 3.90 -22.04 6.68
C GLU A 230 4.87 -21.23 5.81
N VAL A 231 4.47 -20.01 5.43
CA VAL A 231 5.26 -19.07 4.64
C VAL A 231 5.30 -17.73 5.35
N ILE A 232 6.46 -17.11 5.42
CA ILE A 232 6.60 -15.72 5.87
C ILE A 232 7.15 -14.90 4.73
N ALA A 233 6.45 -13.81 4.41
CA ALA A 233 6.87 -12.84 3.43
C ALA A 233 7.13 -11.49 4.11
N CYS A 234 8.15 -10.80 3.65
CA CYS A 234 8.42 -9.43 4.04
C CYS A 234 8.83 -8.61 2.82
N ASP A 235 8.69 -7.31 2.93
CA ASP A 235 9.07 -6.33 1.96
C ASP A 235 10.59 -6.37 1.66
N GLU A 236 11.28 -5.29 1.65
CA GLU A 236 12.72 -5.26 1.41
C GLU A 236 13.55 -5.66 2.63
N ILE A 237 14.73 -6.25 2.40
CA ILE A 237 15.72 -6.53 3.45
C ILE A 237 16.67 -5.34 3.51
N GLY A 238 16.64 -4.57 4.60
CA GLY A 238 17.37 -3.32 4.73
C GLY A 238 18.50 -3.32 5.78
N SER A 239 18.50 -4.27 6.72
CA SER A 239 19.43 -4.27 7.86
C SER A 239 20.04 -5.63 8.14
N LYS A 240 21.14 -5.64 8.93
CA LYS A 240 21.75 -6.89 9.42
C LYS A 240 20.80 -7.65 10.36
N GLU A 241 20.01 -6.93 11.13
CA GLU A 241 18.99 -7.47 12.04
C GLU A 241 17.91 -8.25 11.27
N ASP A 242 17.53 -7.77 10.07
CA ASP A 242 16.57 -8.46 9.20
C ASP A 242 17.13 -9.80 8.72
N VAL A 243 18.40 -9.82 8.29
CA VAL A 243 19.08 -11.06 7.87
C VAL A 243 19.15 -12.08 9.02
N ILE A 244 19.46 -11.64 10.24
CA ILE A 244 19.50 -12.50 11.42
C ILE A 244 18.11 -13.06 11.73
N ALA A 245 17.06 -12.24 11.61
CA ALA A 245 15.69 -12.68 11.85
C ALA A 245 15.24 -13.74 10.82
N ILE A 246 15.55 -13.54 9.54
CA ILE A 246 15.26 -14.49 8.46
C ILE A 246 15.95 -15.82 8.72
N ARG A 247 17.25 -15.83 9.02
CA ARG A 247 18.01 -17.06 9.34
C ARG A 247 17.39 -17.84 10.50
N ARG A 248 16.97 -17.15 11.56
CA ARG A 248 16.28 -17.78 12.69
C ARG A 248 14.93 -18.36 12.30
N SER A 249 14.18 -17.66 11.44
CA SER A 249 12.87 -18.14 10.99
C SER A 249 12.96 -19.40 10.13
N CYS A 250 13.99 -19.52 9.30
CA CYS A 250 14.25 -20.71 8.49
C CYS A 250 14.62 -21.93 9.33
N ASN A 251 15.26 -21.75 10.49
CA ASN A 251 15.74 -22.85 11.35
C ASN A 251 14.69 -23.36 12.34
N ILE A 252 13.52 -22.79 12.46
CA ILE A 252 12.48 -23.19 13.42
C ILE A 252 11.70 -24.43 12.94
N ARG A 253 11.87 -24.84 11.68
CA ARG A 253 11.17 -25.97 11.06
C ARG A 253 12.06 -27.17 10.67
N SER A 254 13.32 -27.18 11.09
CA SER A 254 14.21 -28.33 10.93
C SER A 254 14.19 -29.23 12.18
#